data_e80c968419b3c23a907668d5cbbf2d0d
#
_entry.id   e80c968419b3c23a907668d5cbbf2d0d
#
_cell.length_a   1.000
_cell.length_b   1.000
_cell.length_c   1.000
_cell.angle_alpha   90.00
_cell.angle_beta   90.00
_cell.angle_gamma   90.00
#
_symmetry.space_group_name_H-M   'P 1'
#
loop_
_entity.id
_entity.type
_entity.pdbx_description
1 polymer ?
#
loop_
_entity_poly.entity_id
_entity_poly.type
_entity_poly.pdbx_seq_one_letter_code
_entity_poly.pdbx_strand_id
1 'polypeptide(L)'
;MQFIKSLIFNIFLYFGLIFIFILAIPTLILPNKVTIFFGRLSAKYIVLILKLVMNTKVIFHGEENLKKVDNFFVASAHQSMFETFALQIPLDGPIFILKKELLNIPLFGWYLRKIGSIAIKRETTTKENLNFFDKIKERLEKNKRPLLIFPQGTRVKLDEQPPFKKGVGRIYKALNLPCIPVALNTGKVWPKNSFMKFSGDIHI
;
A
#
# COMPACT_ATOMS: atom_id res chain seq x y z
N MET A 1 -3.95 26.40 -14.37
CA MET A 1 -3.27 25.20 -14.94
C MET A 1 -3.25 24.00 -13.98
N GLN A 2 -2.88 24.17 -12.70
CA GLN A 2 -2.77 23.05 -11.74
C GLN A 2 -4.08 22.30 -11.50
N PHE A 3 -5.20 23.02 -11.39
CA PHE A 3 -6.54 22.44 -11.23
C PHE A 3 -6.90 21.51 -12.42
N ILE A 4 -6.66 22.00 -13.65
CA ILE A 4 -6.98 21.23 -14.87
C ILE A 4 -6.13 19.95 -14.92
N LYS A 5 -4.84 20.02 -14.62
CA LYS A 5 -3.98 18.83 -14.55
C LYS A 5 -4.49 17.84 -13.48
N SER A 6 -4.88 18.35 -12.31
CA SER A 6 -5.43 17.50 -11.24
C SER A 6 -6.75 16.85 -11.65
N LEU A 7 -7.61 17.58 -12.36
CA LEU A 7 -8.88 17.05 -12.89
C LEU A 7 -8.60 15.91 -13.89
N ILE A 8 -7.76 16.16 -14.88
CA ILE A 8 -7.37 15.16 -15.90
C ILE A 8 -6.77 13.93 -15.22
N PHE A 9 -5.82 14.15 -14.28
CA PHE A 9 -5.22 13.06 -13.52
C PHE A 9 -6.26 12.21 -12.78
N ASN A 10 -7.19 12.85 -12.06
CA ASN A 10 -8.23 12.14 -11.31
C ASN A 10 -9.18 11.36 -12.24
N ILE A 11 -9.54 11.93 -13.40
CA ILE A 11 -10.34 11.23 -14.40
C ILE A 11 -9.60 9.95 -14.84
N PHE A 12 -8.37 10.06 -15.32
CA PHE A 12 -7.59 8.89 -15.72
C PHE A 12 -7.39 7.91 -14.57
N LEU A 13 -7.12 8.39 -13.36
CA LEU A 13 -6.92 7.55 -12.19
C LEU A 13 -8.14 6.65 -11.94
N TYR A 14 -9.31 7.25 -11.78
CA TYR A 14 -10.50 6.48 -11.41
C TYR A 14 -11.00 5.60 -12.54
N PHE A 15 -11.10 6.12 -13.76
CA PHE A 15 -11.54 5.33 -14.90
C PHE A 15 -10.56 4.18 -15.21
N GLY A 16 -9.26 4.44 -15.18
CA GLY A 16 -8.27 3.41 -15.44
C GLY A 16 -8.22 2.34 -14.35
N LEU A 17 -8.33 2.72 -13.06
CA LEU A 17 -8.41 1.75 -11.97
C LEU A 17 -9.69 0.91 -12.05
N ILE A 18 -10.84 1.53 -12.32
CA ILE A 18 -12.11 0.79 -12.52
C ILE A 18 -11.95 -0.20 -13.66
N PHE A 19 -11.40 0.22 -14.79
CA PHE A 19 -11.17 -0.64 -15.94
C PHE A 19 -10.25 -1.83 -15.61
N ILE A 20 -9.10 -1.56 -14.96
CA ILE A 20 -8.17 -2.61 -14.53
C ILE A 20 -8.86 -3.57 -13.55
N PHE A 21 -9.65 -3.07 -12.61
CA PHE A 21 -10.35 -3.92 -11.64
C PHE A 21 -11.43 -4.76 -12.29
N ILE A 22 -12.15 -4.24 -13.29
CA ILE A 22 -13.12 -5.04 -14.07
C ILE A 22 -12.39 -6.17 -14.81
N LEU A 23 -11.29 -5.86 -15.50
CA LEU A 23 -10.48 -6.86 -16.18
C LEU A 23 -9.89 -7.91 -15.21
N ALA A 24 -9.68 -7.53 -13.97
CA ALA A 24 -9.16 -8.42 -12.94
C ALA A 24 -10.23 -9.36 -12.32
N ILE A 25 -11.54 -9.22 -12.63
CA ILE A 25 -12.60 -10.04 -12.03
C ILE A 25 -12.32 -11.55 -12.16
N PRO A 26 -11.89 -12.08 -13.33
CA PRO A 26 -11.56 -13.50 -13.45
C PRO A 26 -10.48 -13.98 -12.49
N THR A 27 -9.61 -13.06 -12.02
CA THR A 27 -8.51 -13.43 -11.10
C THR A 27 -9.01 -13.89 -9.73
N LEU A 28 -10.26 -13.59 -9.39
CA LEU A 28 -10.84 -14.02 -8.11
C LEU A 28 -10.94 -15.55 -7.99
N ILE A 29 -11.01 -16.27 -9.10
CA ILE A 29 -11.01 -17.75 -9.16
C ILE A 29 -9.65 -18.33 -9.57
N LEU A 30 -8.74 -17.49 -10.07
CA LEU A 30 -7.41 -17.89 -10.51
C LEU A 30 -6.40 -17.87 -9.34
N PRO A 31 -5.19 -18.43 -9.50
CA PRO A 31 -4.14 -18.35 -8.48
C PRO A 31 -3.82 -16.92 -8.07
N ASN A 32 -3.46 -16.71 -6.80
CA ASN A 32 -3.17 -15.39 -6.21
C ASN A 32 -2.14 -14.58 -7.00
N LYS A 33 -1.17 -15.23 -7.65
CA LYS A 33 -0.14 -14.58 -8.47
C LYS A 33 -0.76 -13.70 -9.57
N VAL A 34 -1.89 -14.13 -10.15
CA VAL A 34 -2.56 -13.36 -11.21
C VAL A 34 -3.21 -12.11 -10.62
N THR A 35 -3.85 -12.21 -9.45
CA THR A 35 -4.42 -11.04 -8.75
C THR A 35 -3.33 -10.04 -8.36
N ILE A 36 -2.19 -10.54 -7.86
CA ILE A 36 -1.03 -9.71 -7.49
C ILE A 36 -0.47 -8.99 -8.72
N PHE A 37 -0.40 -9.67 -9.88
CA PHE A 37 0.00 -9.03 -11.13
C PHE A 37 -0.88 -7.82 -11.48
N PHE A 38 -2.22 -7.92 -11.35
CA PHE A 38 -3.12 -6.78 -11.57
C PHE A 38 -2.95 -5.67 -10.53
N GLY A 39 -2.61 -6.01 -9.27
CA GLY A 39 -2.22 -5.03 -8.26
C GLY A 39 -0.99 -4.23 -8.69
N ARG A 40 0.05 -4.90 -9.16
CA ARG A 40 1.26 -4.25 -9.69
C ARG A 40 1.00 -3.48 -10.99
N LEU A 41 0.13 -3.99 -11.86
CA LEU A 41 -0.30 -3.29 -13.06
C LEU A 41 -0.97 -1.96 -12.71
N SER A 42 -1.87 -1.96 -11.72
CA SER A 42 -2.49 -0.75 -11.18
C SER A 42 -1.44 0.26 -10.67
N ALA A 43 -0.42 -0.22 -9.95
CA ALA A 43 0.67 0.61 -9.46
C ALA A 43 1.47 1.24 -10.61
N LYS A 44 1.87 0.45 -11.60
CA LYS A 44 2.59 0.92 -12.80
C LYS A 44 1.76 1.90 -13.61
N TYR A 45 0.46 1.65 -13.75
CA TYR A 45 -0.48 2.56 -14.39
C TYR A 45 -0.51 3.93 -13.69
N ILE A 46 -0.62 3.94 -12.35
CA ILE A 46 -0.61 5.21 -11.59
C ILE A 46 0.71 5.95 -11.77
N VAL A 47 1.85 5.26 -11.74
CA VAL A 47 3.17 5.87 -12.01
C VAL A 47 3.22 6.48 -13.40
N LEU A 48 2.65 5.80 -14.41
CA LEU A 48 2.59 6.29 -15.78
C LEU A 48 1.77 7.58 -15.89
N ILE A 49 0.55 7.62 -15.32
CA ILE A 49 -0.29 8.82 -15.40
C ILE A 49 0.27 9.98 -14.57
N LEU A 50 0.96 9.71 -13.45
CA LEU A 50 1.73 10.73 -12.71
C LEU A 50 2.81 11.35 -13.60
N LYS A 51 3.55 10.52 -14.33
CA LYS A 51 4.59 10.98 -15.26
C LYS A 51 4.00 11.82 -16.39
N LEU A 52 2.95 11.32 -17.05
CA LEU A 52 2.39 11.94 -18.26
C LEU A 52 1.59 13.21 -17.96
N VAL A 53 0.77 13.21 -16.92
CA VAL A 53 -0.15 14.31 -16.61
C VAL A 53 0.46 15.32 -15.66
N MET A 54 1.17 14.82 -14.62
CA MET A 54 1.70 15.66 -13.55
C MET A 54 3.18 16.00 -13.73
N ASN A 55 3.84 15.42 -14.75
CA ASN A 55 5.30 15.54 -14.94
C ASN A 55 6.08 15.14 -13.67
N THR A 56 5.67 14.05 -13.04
CA THR A 56 6.22 13.53 -11.81
C THR A 56 7.05 12.29 -12.08
N LYS A 57 8.28 12.24 -11.58
CA LYS A 57 9.09 11.02 -11.54
C LYS A 57 8.90 10.32 -10.21
N VAL A 58 8.86 9.00 -10.24
CA VAL A 58 8.86 8.15 -9.04
C VAL A 58 10.19 7.41 -9.01
N ILE A 59 10.95 7.64 -7.95
CA ILE A 59 12.32 7.14 -7.79
C ILE A 59 12.35 6.27 -6.52
N PHE A 60 12.70 5.00 -6.71
CA PHE A 60 12.93 4.07 -5.60
C PHE A 60 14.42 4.06 -5.26
N HIS A 61 14.74 4.12 -3.96
CA HIS A 61 16.09 4.08 -3.45
C HIS A 61 16.26 2.88 -2.54
N GLY A 62 17.44 2.25 -2.57
CA GLY A 62 17.77 1.17 -1.65
C GLY A 62 17.03 -0.15 -1.91
N GLU A 63 16.48 -0.37 -3.12
CA GLU A 63 15.83 -1.64 -3.48
C GLU A 63 16.78 -2.84 -3.31
N GLU A 64 18.09 -2.63 -3.42
CA GLU A 64 19.10 -3.65 -3.17
C GLU A 64 19.08 -4.19 -1.74
N ASN A 65 18.58 -3.42 -0.77
CA ASN A 65 18.44 -3.87 0.60
C ASN A 65 17.37 -4.95 0.77
N LEU A 66 16.35 -4.95 -0.10
CA LEU A 66 15.31 -5.98 -0.09
C LEU A 66 15.85 -7.37 -0.46
N LYS A 67 16.94 -7.42 -1.24
CA LYS A 67 17.58 -8.66 -1.68
C LYS A 67 18.54 -9.26 -0.66
N LYS A 68 18.92 -8.49 0.37
CA LYS A 68 19.86 -8.91 1.41
C LYS A 68 19.20 -9.71 2.53
N VAL A 69 17.87 -9.78 2.55
CA VAL A 69 17.10 -10.37 3.63
C VAL A 69 15.99 -11.25 3.07
N ASP A 70 15.98 -12.52 3.42
CA ASP A 70 15.00 -13.48 2.87
C ASP A 70 13.59 -13.28 3.43
N ASN A 71 13.47 -13.03 4.73
CA ASN A 71 12.20 -12.86 5.43
C ASN A 71 12.23 -11.56 6.24
N PHE A 72 11.38 -10.62 5.88
CA PHE A 72 11.30 -9.31 6.53
C PHE A 72 9.89 -8.76 6.50
N PHE A 73 9.65 -7.72 7.27
CA PHE A 73 8.48 -6.87 7.08
C PHE A 73 8.90 -5.42 6.84
N VAL A 74 8.04 -4.66 6.19
CA VAL A 74 8.28 -3.27 5.84
C VAL A 74 7.42 -2.37 6.71
N ALA A 75 8.04 -1.36 7.32
CA ALA A 75 7.38 -0.29 8.07
C ALA A 75 7.55 1.03 7.31
N SER A 76 6.51 1.43 6.58
CA SER A 76 6.55 2.62 5.71
C SER A 76 5.87 3.82 6.34
N ALA A 77 6.42 5.01 6.12
CA ALA A 77 5.68 6.25 6.32
C ALA A 77 4.38 6.25 5.48
N HIS A 78 3.36 6.97 5.93
CA HIS A 78 2.05 7.00 5.29
C HIS A 78 1.55 8.45 5.11
N GLN A 79 1.74 9.00 3.93
CA GLN A 79 1.38 10.39 3.60
C GLN A 79 0.27 10.49 2.56
N SER A 80 0.17 9.50 1.67
CA SER A 80 -0.71 9.51 0.52
C SER A 80 -1.46 8.18 0.36
N MET A 81 -2.39 8.11 -0.56
CA MET A 81 -2.90 6.85 -1.07
C MET A 81 -1.88 6.19 -2.02
N PHE A 82 -0.99 6.97 -2.62
CA PHE A 82 -0.10 6.53 -3.67
C PHE A 82 0.86 5.43 -3.23
N GLU A 83 1.49 5.56 -2.05
CA GLU A 83 2.46 4.57 -1.57
C GLU A 83 1.86 3.17 -1.35
N THR A 84 0.55 3.07 -1.13
CA THR A 84 -0.11 1.76 -1.04
C THR A 84 -0.12 1.01 -2.37
N PHE A 85 -0.09 1.75 -3.48
CA PHE A 85 0.11 1.19 -4.81
C PHE A 85 1.60 1.08 -5.15
N ALA A 86 2.37 2.15 -4.99
CA ALA A 86 3.76 2.21 -5.40
C ALA A 86 4.62 1.09 -4.80
N LEU A 87 4.45 0.83 -3.50
CA LEU A 87 5.21 -0.21 -2.79
C LEU A 87 4.88 -1.65 -3.25
N GLN A 88 3.82 -1.86 -4.03
CA GLN A 88 3.58 -3.16 -4.64
C GLN A 88 4.61 -3.50 -5.73
N ILE A 89 5.30 -2.49 -6.28
CA ILE A 89 6.29 -2.70 -7.35
C ILE A 89 7.55 -3.36 -6.76
N PRO A 90 8.29 -2.71 -5.83
CA PRO A 90 9.52 -3.30 -5.29
C PRO A 90 9.28 -4.48 -4.35
N LEU A 91 8.10 -4.58 -3.70
CA LEU A 91 7.78 -5.64 -2.74
C LEU A 91 7.06 -6.84 -3.36
N ASP A 92 6.86 -6.86 -4.67
CA ASP A 92 6.15 -7.93 -5.40
C ASP A 92 4.80 -8.31 -4.80
N GLY A 93 3.98 -7.28 -4.48
CA GLY A 93 2.65 -7.46 -3.93
C GLY A 93 2.65 -7.89 -2.45
N PRO A 94 2.99 -7.01 -1.53
CA PRO A 94 3.08 -7.31 -0.10
C PRO A 94 1.73 -7.70 0.50
N ILE A 95 1.78 -8.34 1.68
CA ILE A 95 0.60 -8.56 2.53
C ILE A 95 0.34 -7.28 3.30
N PHE A 96 -0.82 -6.66 3.10
CA PHE A 96 -1.18 -5.41 3.78
C PHE A 96 -1.83 -5.65 5.13
N ILE A 97 -1.45 -4.86 6.13
CA ILE A 97 -2.29 -4.62 7.31
C ILE A 97 -3.13 -3.38 7.02
N LEU A 98 -4.45 -3.55 7.01
CA LEU A 98 -5.37 -2.52 6.58
C LEU A 98 -6.59 -2.37 7.50
N LYS A 99 -7.31 -1.26 7.33
CA LYS A 99 -8.55 -1.00 8.04
C LYS A 99 -9.67 -1.92 7.54
N LYS A 100 -10.43 -2.56 8.46
CA LYS A 100 -11.47 -3.55 8.13
C LYS A 100 -12.50 -3.03 7.12
N GLU A 101 -12.84 -1.75 7.19
CA GLU A 101 -13.83 -1.12 6.34
C GLU A 101 -13.42 -1.10 4.85
N LEU A 102 -12.12 -1.16 4.55
CA LEU A 102 -11.63 -1.24 3.16
C LEU A 102 -12.05 -2.54 2.47
N LEU A 103 -12.29 -3.59 3.24
CA LEU A 103 -12.78 -4.86 2.70
C LEU A 103 -14.22 -4.78 2.20
N ASN A 104 -14.99 -3.77 2.58
CA ASN A 104 -16.38 -3.57 2.15
C ASN A 104 -16.51 -2.81 0.82
N ILE A 105 -15.40 -2.27 0.31
CA ILE A 105 -15.40 -1.60 -1.00
C ILE A 105 -15.55 -2.67 -2.08
N PRO A 106 -16.58 -2.59 -2.93
CA PRO A 106 -16.80 -3.54 -4.03
C PRO A 106 -15.56 -3.67 -4.92
N LEU A 107 -15.29 -4.85 -5.45
CA LEU A 107 -14.12 -5.24 -6.21
C LEU A 107 -12.82 -5.09 -5.41
N PHE A 108 -12.46 -3.89 -4.98
CA PHE A 108 -11.21 -3.61 -4.26
C PHE A 108 -11.06 -4.46 -2.99
N GLY A 109 -12.11 -4.52 -2.16
CA GLY A 109 -12.12 -5.36 -0.95
C GLY A 109 -12.03 -6.85 -1.26
N TRP A 110 -12.61 -7.31 -2.37
CA TRP A 110 -12.51 -8.70 -2.81
C TRP A 110 -11.07 -9.07 -3.17
N TYR A 111 -10.37 -8.19 -3.90
CA TYR A 111 -8.95 -8.38 -4.23
C TYR A 111 -8.07 -8.37 -2.99
N LEU A 112 -8.31 -7.45 -2.06
CA LEU A 112 -7.57 -7.39 -0.80
C LEU A 112 -7.71 -8.69 0.01
N ARG A 113 -8.91 -9.28 0.08
CA ARG A 113 -9.13 -10.60 0.70
C ARG A 113 -8.39 -11.69 -0.06
N LYS A 114 -8.53 -11.70 -1.38
CA LYS A 114 -7.91 -12.70 -2.26
C LYS A 114 -6.40 -12.75 -2.12
N ILE A 115 -5.72 -11.60 -2.07
CA ILE A 115 -4.26 -11.54 -1.90
C ILE A 115 -3.79 -11.78 -0.47
N GLY A 116 -4.72 -12.02 0.47
CA GLY A 116 -4.39 -12.39 1.85
C GLY A 116 -4.09 -11.22 2.77
N SER A 117 -4.57 -10.01 2.45
CA SER A 117 -4.45 -8.85 3.33
C SER A 117 -5.10 -9.08 4.70
N ILE A 118 -4.53 -8.50 5.74
CA ILE A 118 -4.95 -8.68 7.12
C ILE A 118 -5.69 -7.42 7.59
N ALA A 119 -6.99 -7.58 7.86
CA ALA A 119 -7.81 -6.49 8.35
C ALA A 119 -7.73 -6.37 9.87
N ILE A 120 -7.61 -5.14 10.35
CA ILE A 120 -7.70 -4.81 11.76
C ILE A 120 -8.84 -3.82 12.00
N LYS A 121 -9.55 -4.01 13.13
CA LYS A 121 -10.46 -3.01 13.67
C LYS A 121 -9.62 -2.12 14.59
N ARG A 122 -9.46 -0.86 14.22
CA ARG A 122 -8.69 0.11 15.01
C ARG A 122 -9.53 0.52 16.22
N GLU A 123 -8.86 0.84 17.33
CA GLU A 123 -9.48 1.43 18.53
C GLU A 123 -10.26 0.48 19.45
N THR A 124 -10.32 -0.82 19.16
CA THR A 124 -10.97 -1.77 20.03
C THR A 124 -10.08 -2.98 20.30
N THR A 125 -9.94 -3.33 21.59
CA THR A 125 -9.43 -4.64 22.01
C THR A 125 -10.56 -5.66 21.85
N THR A 126 -10.88 -6.04 20.61
CA THR A 126 -11.94 -7.01 20.36
C THR A 126 -11.38 -8.42 20.30
N LYS A 127 -12.23 -9.41 20.59
CA LYS A 127 -11.92 -10.84 20.38
C LYS A 127 -11.42 -11.10 18.95
N GLU A 128 -11.84 -10.29 17.96
CA GLU A 128 -11.39 -10.37 16.57
C GLU A 128 -9.88 -10.10 16.39
N ASN A 129 -9.27 -9.35 17.30
CA ASN A 129 -7.85 -9.04 17.29
C ASN A 129 -6.99 -9.99 18.13
N LEU A 130 -7.60 -10.93 18.88
CA LEU A 130 -6.85 -11.86 19.74
C LEU A 130 -5.91 -12.75 18.94
N ASN A 131 -6.33 -13.23 17.77
CA ASN A 131 -5.54 -14.11 16.91
C ASN A 131 -4.81 -13.32 15.79
N PHE A 132 -4.59 -12.02 15.99
CA PHE A 132 -4.01 -11.16 14.97
C PHE A 132 -2.57 -11.56 14.60
N PHE A 133 -1.74 -11.85 15.60
CA PHE A 133 -0.34 -12.23 15.38
C PHE A 133 -0.23 -13.61 14.73
N ASP A 134 -1.10 -14.56 15.13
CA ASP A 134 -1.13 -15.90 14.54
C ASP A 134 -1.54 -15.85 13.08
N LYS A 135 -2.53 -15.01 12.75
CA LYS A 135 -2.92 -14.74 11.36
C LYS A 135 -1.78 -14.14 10.54
N ILE A 136 -0.98 -13.24 11.11
CA ILE A 136 0.18 -12.70 10.42
C ILE A 136 1.18 -13.81 10.11
N LYS A 137 1.56 -14.62 11.11
CA LYS A 137 2.49 -15.73 10.96
C LYS A 137 2.03 -16.70 9.87
N GLU A 138 0.79 -17.19 9.99
CA GLU A 138 0.16 -18.08 8.99
C GLU A 138 0.25 -17.50 7.56
N ARG A 139 -0.05 -16.19 7.41
CA ARG A 139 -0.04 -15.54 6.10
C ARG A 139 1.37 -15.39 5.53
N LEU A 140 2.36 -15.08 6.36
CA LEU A 140 3.75 -14.97 5.94
C LEU A 140 4.30 -16.34 5.51
N GLU A 141 4.09 -17.39 6.29
CA GLU A 141 4.51 -18.74 5.99
C GLU A 141 3.89 -19.26 4.68
N LYS A 142 2.57 -19.07 4.52
CA LYS A 142 1.84 -19.55 3.34
C LYS A 142 2.22 -18.82 2.05
N ASN A 143 2.49 -17.53 2.11
CA ASN A 143 2.60 -16.71 0.90
C ASN A 143 4.04 -16.34 0.54
N LYS A 144 4.99 -16.41 1.46
CA LYS A 144 6.40 -16.02 1.27
C LYS A 144 6.55 -14.60 0.68
N ARG A 145 5.70 -13.68 1.10
CA ARG A 145 5.68 -12.26 0.69
C ARG A 145 5.82 -11.36 1.91
N PRO A 146 6.52 -10.21 1.81
CA PRO A 146 6.73 -9.34 2.96
C PRO A 146 5.40 -8.75 3.45
N LEU A 147 5.32 -8.50 4.76
CA LEU A 147 4.25 -7.73 5.37
C LEU A 147 4.54 -6.24 5.19
N LEU A 148 3.53 -5.45 4.81
CA LEU A 148 3.61 -3.99 4.76
C LEU A 148 2.70 -3.38 5.83
N ILE A 149 3.30 -2.57 6.70
CA ILE A 149 2.60 -1.85 7.75
C ILE A 149 2.88 -0.36 7.66
N PHE A 150 1.93 0.44 8.13
CA PHE A 150 2.06 1.88 8.27
C PHE A 150 2.01 2.26 9.76
N PRO A 151 3.17 2.54 10.40
CA PRO A 151 3.27 2.73 11.86
C PRO A 151 2.40 3.85 12.40
N GLN A 152 2.13 4.91 11.62
CA GLN A 152 1.24 6.00 12.04
C GLN A 152 -0.22 5.54 12.16
N GLY A 153 -0.60 4.43 11.51
CA GLY A 153 -1.96 3.90 11.49
C GLY A 153 -2.96 4.75 10.69
N THR A 154 -2.55 5.88 10.17
CA THR A 154 -3.32 6.76 9.27
C THR A 154 -2.37 7.56 8.41
N ARG A 155 -2.87 8.12 7.31
CA ARG A 155 -2.09 9.08 6.50
C ARG A 155 -1.86 10.35 7.30
N VAL A 156 -0.63 10.88 7.22
CA VAL A 156 -0.21 12.12 7.89
C VAL A 156 0.16 13.18 6.87
N LYS A 157 0.04 14.46 7.22
CA LYS A 157 0.53 15.54 6.36
C LYS A 157 2.06 15.64 6.49
N LEU A 158 2.69 16.36 5.56
CA LEU A 158 4.16 16.50 5.52
C LEU A 158 4.74 17.18 6.76
N ASP A 159 3.99 18.12 7.32
CA ASP A 159 4.33 18.90 8.50
C ASP A 159 3.96 18.22 9.83
N GLU A 160 3.25 17.09 9.75
CA GLU A 160 2.81 16.32 10.92
C GLU A 160 3.76 15.14 11.18
N GLN A 161 4.22 15.00 12.42
CA GLN A 161 5.02 13.85 12.86
C GLN A 161 4.40 13.19 14.11
N PRO A 162 3.23 12.55 13.98
CA PRO A 162 2.62 11.87 15.10
C PRO A 162 3.48 10.67 15.53
N PRO A 163 3.45 10.32 16.82
CA PRO A 163 4.17 9.15 17.31
C PRO A 163 3.65 7.88 16.64
N PHE A 164 4.55 6.93 16.43
CA PHE A 164 4.19 5.61 15.91
C PHE A 164 3.29 4.87 16.91
N LYS A 165 2.30 4.16 16.38
CA LYS A 165 1.43 3.31 17.19
C LYS A 165 2.21 2.13 17.77
N LYS A 166 1.95 1.80 19.03
CA LYS A 166 2.60 0.66 19.75
C LYS A 166 2.46 -0.69 19.02
N GLY A 167 1.51 -0.80 18.10
CA GLY A 167 1.26 -2.00 17.30
C GLY A 167 2.47 -2.46 16.47
N VAL A 168 3.26 -1.52 15.90
CA VAL A 168 4.44 -1.89 15.11
C VAL A 168 5.50 -2.58 15.97
N GLY A 169 5.78 -2.08 17.17
CA GLY A 169 6.73 -2.72 18.10
C GLY A 169 6.26 -4.10 18.59
N ARG A 170 4.94 -4.28 18.78
CA ARG A 170 4.37 -5.58 19.10
C ARG A 170 4.51 -6.57 17.95
N ILE A 171 4.29 -6.14 16.70
CA ILE A 171 4.49 -6.95 15.49
C ILE A 171 5.97 -7.35 15.39
N TYR A 172 6.90 -6.39 15.55
CA TYR A 172 8.33 -6.66 15.54
C TYR A 172 8.72 -7.76 16.52
N LYS A 173 8.28 -7.64 17.79
CA LYS A 173 8.54 -8.64 18.82
C LYS A 173 7.90 -10.01 18.52
N ALA A 174 6.67 -10.01 18.02
CA ALA A 174 5.92 -11.25 17.77
C ALA A 174 6.43 -12.02 16.56
N LEU A 175 6.91 -11.32 15.51
CA LEU A 175 7.42 -11.95 14.31
C LEU A 175 8.88 -12.37 14.43
N ASN A 176 9.66 -11.64 15.23
CA ASN A 176 11.12 -11.81 15.30
C ASN A 176 11.80 -11.77 13.92
N LEU A 177 11.33 -10.86 13.05
CA LEU A 177 11.85 -10.67 11.70
C LEU A 177 12.52 -9.31 11.56
N PRO A 178 13.52 -9.17 10.69
CA PRO A 178 14.05 -7.88 10.30
C PRO A 178 12.96 -6.92 9.84
N CYS A 179 13.07 -5.66 10.26
CA CYS A 179 12.19 -4.58 9.84
C CYS A 179 12.94 -3.66 8.88
N ILE A 180 12.40 -3.47 7.67
CA ILE A 180 12.93 -2.51 6.70
C ILE A 180 12.09 -1.24 6.81
N PRO A 181 12.63 -0.13 7.35
CA PRO A 181 11.94 1.13 7.39
C PRO A 181 11.97 1.80 6.01
N VAL A 182 10.84 2.42 5.61
CA VAL A 182 10.72 3.18 4.37
C VAL A 182 10.30 4.60 4.66
N ALA A 183 11.16 5.54 4.32
CA ALA A 183 10.87 6.97 4.27
C ALA A 183 10.37 7.35 2.86
N LEU A 184 9.54 8.38 2.75
CA LEU A 184 8.98 8.83 1.48
C LEU A 184 8.48 10.28 1.58
N ASN A 185 8.28 10.91 0.40
CA ASN A 185 7.74 12.26 0.28
C ASN A 185 6.47 12.34 -0.59
N THR A 186 5.72 11.24 -0.68
CA THR A 186 4.54 11.10 -1.55
C THR A 186 3.49 12.17 -1.30
N GLY A 187 3.34 12.64 -0.05
CA GLY A 187 2.41 13.69 0.35
C GLY A 187 2.69 15.05 -0.31
N LYS A 188 3.92 15.29 -0.80
CA LYS A 188 4.28 16.51 -1.52
C LYS A 188 3.57 16.62 -2.87
N VAL A 189 3.44 15.52 -3.58
CA VAL A 189 2.80 15.43 -4.90
C VAL A 189 1.33 15.07 -4.77
N TRP A 190 1.01 14.15 -3.88
CA TRP A 190 -0.35 13.67 -3.67
C TRP A 190 -0.76 13.78 -2.19
N PRO A 191 -1.17 14.97 -1.72
CA PRO A 191 -1.51 15.18 -0.32
C PRO A 191 -2.72 14.35 0.14
N LYS A 192 -2.73 14.03 1.43
CA LYS A 192 -3.85 13.37 2.10
C LYS A 192 -5.16 14.15 1.88
N ASN A 193 -6.21 13.44 1.45
CA ASN A 193 -7.57 13.99 1.27
C ASN A 193 -7.66 15.22 0.35
N SER A 194 -6.70 15.42 -0.55
CA SER A 194 -6.70 16.53 -1.50
C SER A 194 -7.16 16.09 -2.89
N PHE A 195 -8.03 16.89 -3.50
CA PHE A 195 -8.33 16.80 -4.92
C PHE A 195 -7.10 17.18 -5.75
N MET A 196 -6.38 18.20 -5.28
CA MET A 196 -5.21 18.73 -5.98
C MET A 196 -4.02 17.76 -5.91
N LYS A 197 -3.34 17.63 -7.04
CA LYS A 197 -2.06 16.95 -7.17
C LYS A 197 -1.03 17.96 -7.66
N PHE A 198 0.21 17.76 -7.31
CA PHE A 198 1.29 18.70 -7.63
C PHE A 198 2.37 18.02 -8.46
N SER A 199 3.09 18.80 -9.25
CA SER A 199 4.28 18.31 -9.96
C SER A 199 5.45 18.23 -8.99
N GLY A 200 6.39 17.34 -9.28
CA GLY A 200 7.62 17.17 -8.49
C GLY A 200 8.01 15.70 -8.37
N ASP A 201 9.22 15.43 -7.95
CA ASP A 201 9.72 14.07 -7.85
C ASP A 201 9.28 13.41 -6.54
N ILE A 202 8.86 12.15 -6.64
CA ILE A 202 8.54 11.28 -5.51
C ILE A 202 9.74 10.38 -5.27
N HIS A 203 10.25 10.42 -4.03
CA HIS A 203 11.29 9.53 -3.53
C HIS A 203 10.70 8.55 -2.52
N ILE A 204 11.01 7.29 -2.65
CA ILE A 204 10.60 6.19 -1.77
C ILE A 204 11.82 5.36 -1.42
#